data_a9a63f9e2a821d4aefaa3758c3747c85
#
_entry.id   a9a63f9e2a821d4aefaa3758c3747c85
#
_cell.length_a   1.000
_cell.length_b   1.000
_cell.length_c   1.000
_cell.angle_alpha   90.00
_cell.angle_beta   90.00
_cell.angle_gamma   90.00
#
_symmetry.space_group_name_H-M   'P 1'
#
loop_
_entity.id
_entity.type
_entity.pdbx_description
1 polymer ?
#
loop_
_entity_poly.entity_id
_entity_poly.type
_entity_poly.pdbx_seq_one_letter_code
_entity_poly.pdbx_strand_id
1 'polypeptide(L)'
;VSTPSGIAGSIGVYALHVDYSKANEQAGVKEEIISAGEHKADAVDGAPLSDAGRASLQAMVDHIYSTFIADVAAGRGVSKETVLSDYGKGLTFTAPAARSAGLVDRVATMDETLKRLSTPQGRAAVMRAEYVEPVADDGEAERRMRRVRLTV
;
A
#
# COMPACT_ATOMS: atom_id res chain seq x y z
N VAL A 1 -13.78 -12.06 -3.71
CA VAL A 1 -13.99 -12.85 -4.93
C VAL A 1 -13.17 -12.27 -6.05
N SER A 2 -12.50 -13.12 -6.82
CA SER A 2 -11.82 -12.72 -8.06
C SER A 2 -12.50 -13.37 -9.25
N THR A 3 -12.51 -12.70 -10.42
CA THR A 3 -12.93 -13.32 -11.68
C THR A 3 -11.91 -14.37 -12.14
N PRO A 4 -12.29 -15.37 -12.99
CA PRO A 4 -11.36 -16.41 -13.45
C PRO A 4 -10.09 -15.86 -14.12
N SER A 5 -10.19 -14.74 -14.85
CA SER A 5 -9.08 -14.03 -15.49
C SER A 5 -8.49 -12.91 -14.63
N GLY A 6 -8.96 -12.76 -13.40
CA GLY A 6 -8.51 -11.70 -12.49
C GLY A 6 -7.10 -11.95 -11.94
N ILE A 7 -6.51 -10.88 -11.48
CA ILE A 7 -5.28 -10.89 -10.69
C ILE A 7 -5.55 -10.24 -9.33
N ALA A 8 -4.80 -10.65 -8.31
CA ALA A 8 -4.84 -10.05 -6.98
C ALA A 8 -3.43 -10.02 -6.40
N GLY A 9 -3.17 -9.11 -5.47
CA GLY A 9 -1.84 -8.92 -4.89
C GLY A 9 -1.38 -7.48 -5.04
N SER A 10 -0.13 -7.28 -5.45
CA SER A 10 0.51 -5.96 -5.51
C SER A 10 0.50 -5.23 -4.15
N ILE A 11 0.58 -6.03 -3.07
CA ILE A 11 0.62 -5.50 -1.70
C ILE A 11 2.02 -4.94 -1.48
N GLY A 12 2.18 -3.69 -1.86
CA GLY A 12 3.42 -2.95 -1.82
C GLY A 12 3.18 -1.49 -2.14
N VAL A 13 4.14 -0.65 -1.82
CA VAL A 13 4.10 0.81 -2.05
C VAL A 13 5.45 1.23 -2.62
N TYR A 14 5.44 2.12 -3.57
CA TYR A 14 6.65 2.77 -4.05
C TYR A 14 6.40 4.25 -4.31
N ALA A 15 7.45 5.04 -4.26
CA ALA A 15 7.48 6.40 -4.77
C ALA A 15 8.46 6.47 -5.94
N LEU A 16 8.15 7.24 -6.95
CA LEU A 16 9.02 7.50 -8.08
C LEU A 16 9.47 8.96 -8.01
N HIS A 17 10.77 9.17 -8.10
CA HIS A 17 11.38 10.47 -8.31
C HIS A 17 12.18 10.44 -9.61
N VAL A 18 12.07 11.46 -10.43
CA VAL A 18 12.74 11.53 -11.71
C VAL A 18 13.64 12.76 -11.76
N ASP A 19 14.92 12.54 -12.05
CA ASP A 19 15.93 13.59 -12.24
C ASP A 19 16.13 13.89 -13.72
N TYR A 20 15.72 15.09 -14.14
CA TYR A 20 15.90 15.60 -15.50
C TYR A 20 17.05 16.59 -15.62
N SER A 21 17.81 16.87 -14.57
CA SER A 21 18.83 17.93 -14.53
C SER A 21 19.82 17.87 -15.70
N LYS A 22 20.33 16.67 -16.02
CA LYS A 22 21.25 16.48 -17.15
C LYS A 22 20.61 16.70 -18.51
N ALA A 23 19.34 16.27 -18.67
CA ALA A 23 18.61 16.47 -19.92
C ALA A 23 18.32 17.96 -20.13
N ASN A 24 17.92 18.65 -19.07
CA ASN A 24 17.66 20.08 -19.09
C ASN A 24 18.94 20.88 -19.40
N GLU A 25 20.08 20.52 -18.80
CA GLU A 25 21.37 21.12 -19.10
C GLU A 25 21.73 20.96 -20.58
N GLN A 26 21.57 19.78 -21.15
CA GLN A 26 21.83 19.52 -22.57
C GLN A 26 20.89 20.29 -23.50
N ALA A 27 19.65 20.52 -23.06
CA ALA A 27 18.66 21.31 -23.80
C ALA A 27 18.81 22.83 -23.60
N GLY A 28 19.77 23.28 -22.79
CA GLY A 28 19.94 24.69 -22.44
C GLY A 28 18.84 25.25 -21.54
N VAL A 29 18.06 24.39 -20.87
CA VAL A 29 17.03 24.77 -19.92
C VAL A 29 17.66 24.91 -18.53
N LYS A 30 17.45 26.06 -17.92
CA LYS A 30 17.84 26.31 -16.52
C LYS A 30 16.59 26.45 -15.67
N GLU A 31 16.43 25.55 -14.72
CA GLU A 31 15.35 25.62 -13.72
C GLU A 31 15.88 26.29 -12.46
N GLU A 32 15.06 27.11 -11.84
CA GLU A 32 15.34 27.74 -10.57
C GLU A 32 14.13 27.55 -9.63
N ILE A 33 14.37 26.92 -8.49
CA ILE A 33 13.36 26.63 -7.49
C ILE A 33 13.41 27.71 -6.41
N ILE A 34 12.35 28.48 -6.26
CA ILE A 34 12.17 29.46 -5.19
C ILE A 34 11.14 28.87 -4.22
N SER A 35 11.56 28.55 -3.01
CA SER A 35 10.69 27.91 -2.01
C SER A 35 10.79 28.57 -0.66
N ALA A 36 9.75 28.35 0.16
CA ALA A 36 9.71 28.68 1.57
C ALA A 36 9.39 27.43 2.39
N GLY A 37 10.13 27.22 3.49
CA GLY A 37 10.14 26.00 4.28
C GLY A 37 11.35 25.14 3.95
N GLU A 38 12.12 24.79 4.99
CA GLU A 38 13.43 24.14 4.87
C GLU A 38 13.43 22.90 3.97
N HIS A 39 12.38 22.06 4.07
CA HIS A 39 12.28 20.78 3.36
C HIS A 39 11.31 20.81 2.18
N LYS A 40 10.80 21.99 1.78
CA LYS A 40 9.71 22.05 0.78
C LYS A 40 10.15 21.58 -0.61
N ALA A 41 11.42 21.74 -0.94
CA ALA A 41 12.00 21.42 -2.24
C ALA A 41 12.87 20.15 -2.25
N ASP A 42 12.98 19.42 -1.14
CA ASP A 42 13.91 18.28 -1.00
C ASP A 42 13.62 17.10 -1.94
N ALA A 43 12.39 16.96 -2.39
CA ALA A 43 11.94 15.86 -3.27
C ALA A 43 11.19 16.37 -4.50
N VAL A 44 11.51 17.56 -4.98
CA VAL A 44 10.95 18.09 -6.22
C VAL A 44 11.48 17.29 -7.42
N ASP A 45 10.59 16.84 -8.29
CA ASP A 45 10.96 16.21 -9.55
C ASP A 45 11.73 17.17 -10.46
N GLY A 46 12.65 16.61 -11.26
CA GLY A 46 13.46 17.37 -12.19
C GLY A 46 14.87 17.68 -11.69
N ALA A 47 15.10 17.70 -10.40
CA ALA A 47 16.39 17.89 -9.76
C ALA A 47 16.93 16.60 -9.12
N PRO A 48 18.24 16.50 -8.81
CA PRO A 48 18.77 15.37 -8.05
C PRO A 48 18.10 15.25 -6.68
N LEU A 49 17.72 14.03 -6.31
CA LEU A 49 17.08 13.75 -5.02
C LEU A 49 18.11 13.89 -3.89
N SER A 50 17.86 14.79 -2.96
CA SER A 50 18.68 14.94 -1.77
C SER A 50 18.51 13.75 -0.80
N ASP A 51 19.49 13.56 0.10
CA ASP A 51 19.39 12.54 1.15
C ASP A 51 18.19 12.79 2.08
N ALA A 52 17.90 14.05 2.40
CA ALA A 52 16.74 14.44 3.19
C ALA A 52 15.42 14.15 2.44
N GLY A 53 15.36 14.48 1.15
CA GLY A 53 14.21 14.15 0.29
C GLY A 53 13.98 12.63 0.19
N ARG A 54 15.05 11.87 0.00
CA ARG A 54 14.99 10.40 0.00
C ARG A 54 14.47 9.85 1.32
N ALA A 55 14.99 10.31 2.45
CA ALA A 55 14.56 9.88 3.77
C ALA A 55 13.08 10.21 4.02
N SER A 56 12.63 11.39 3.60
CA SER A 56 11.22 11.81 3.71
C SER A 56 10.29 10.92 2.87
N LEU A 57 10.64 10.66 1.60
CA LEU A 57 9.88 9.77 0.73
C LEU A 57 9.84 8.33 1.27
N GLN A 58 10.98 7.83 1.77
CA GLN A 58 11.03 6.49 2.35
C GLN A 58 10.14 6.38 3.59
N ALA A 59 10.17 7.36 4.49
CA ALA A 59 9.32 7.38 5.67
C ALA A 59 7.82 7.39 5.30
N MET A 60 7.44 8.12 4.25
CA MET A 60 6.08 8.14 3.73
C MET A 60 5.68 6.76 3.16
N VAL A 61 6.53 6.15 2.34
CA VAL A 61 6.32 4.82 1.76
C VAL A 61 6.17 3.77 2.86
N ASP A 62 7.04 3.79 3.87
CA ASP A 62 7.01 2.85 4.99
C ASP A 62 5.73 3.00 5.81
N HIS A 63 5.30 4.23 6.07
CA HIS A 63 4.05 4.51 6.79
C HIS A 63 2.84 3.96 6.04
N ILE A 64 2.70 4.29 4.75
CA ILE A 64 1.60 3.80 3.90
C ILE A 64 1.63 2.28 3.83
N TYR A 65 2.82 1.69 3.64
CA TYR A 65 2.97 0.24 3.56
C TYR A 65 2.58 -0.46 4.86
N SER A 66 2.97 0.07 6.02
CA SER A 66 2.59 -0.50 7.31
C SER A 66 1.08 -0.48 7.54
N THR A 67 0.40 0.59 7.15
CA THR A 67 -1.06 0.70 7.19
C THR A 67 -1.71 -0.31 6.24
N PHE A 68 -1.23 -0.39 5.01
CA PHE A 68 -1.76 -1.34 4.01
C PHE A 68 -1.63 -2.80 4.50
N ILE A 69 -0.47 -3.19 5.05
CA ILE A 69 -0.27 -4.53 5.65
C ILE A 69 -1.26 -4.79 6.79
N ALA A 70 -1.48 -3.80 7.67
CA ALA A 70 -2.42 -3.94 8.78
C ALA A 70 -3.86 -4.14 8.29
N ASP A 71 -4.30 -3.35 7.31
CA ASP A 71 -5.65 -3.43 6.75
C ASP A 71 -5.89 -4.76 6.03
N VAL A 72 -4.90 -5.24 5.25
CA VAL A 72 -4.99 -6.55 4.60
C VAL A 72 -5.03 -7.66 5.64
N ALA A 73 -4.19 -7.61 6.67
CA ALA A 73 -4.16 -8.59 7.75
C ALA A 73 -5.52 -8.66 8.48
N ALA A 74 -6.08 -7.50 8.84
CA ALA A 74 -7.40 -7.39 9.46
C ALA A 74 -8.50 -7.94 8.53
N GLY A 75 -8.52 -7.49 7.27
CA GLY A 75 -9.53 -7.92 6.29
C GLY A 75 -9.46 -9.41 5.94
N ARG A 76 -8.29 -10.04 6.06
CA ARG A 76 -8.10 -11.47 5.83
C ARG A 76 -8.15 -12.33 7.10
N GLY A 77 -8.17 -11.71 8.28
CA GLY A 77 -8.12 -12.43 9.57
C GLY A 77 -6.82 -13.21 9.77
N VAL A 78 -5.70 -12.66 9.29
CA VAL A 78 -4.36 -13.26 9.40
C VAL A 78 -3.39 -12.30 10.09
N SER A 79 -2.21 -12.80 10.46
CA SER A 79 -1.17 -11.94 11.02
C SER A 79 -0.50 -11.06 9.95
N LYS A 80 0.12 -9.95 10.36
CA LYS A 80 0.93 -9.09 9.48
C LYS A 80 2.10 -9.88 8.85
N GLU A 81 2.69 -10.80 9.62
CA GLU A 81 3.76 -11.68 9.15
C GLU A 81 3.32 -12.56 7.99
N THR A 82 2.10 -13.11 8.05
CA THR A 82 1.50 -13.89 6.96
C THR A 82 1.34 -13.02 5.70
N VAL A 83 0.86 -11.77 5.85
CA VAL A 83 0.76 -10.85 4.70
C VAL A 83 2.13 -10.58 4.09
N LEU A 84 3.14 -10.34 4.93
CA LEU A 84 4.51 -10.05 4.50
C LEU A 84 5.21 -11.25 3.84
N SER A 85 4.93 -12.50 4.30
CA SER A 85 5.59 -13.70 3.77
C SER A 85 4.87 -14.28 2.55
N ASP A 86 3.54 -14.38 2.59
CA ASP A 86 2.77 -15.27 1.74
C ASP A 86 1.98 -14.53 0.64
N TYR A 87 1.75 -13.22 0.80
CA TYR A 87 0.94 -12.44 -0.15
C TYR A 87 1.77 -11.72 -1.22
N GLY A 88 2.90 -12.33 -1.61
CA GLY A 88 3.62 -11.99 -2.84
C GLY A 88 4.62 -10.85 -2.74
N LYS A 89 4.77 -10.19 -1.59
CA LYS A 89 5.78 -9.14 -1.37
C LYS A 89 5.79 -8.07 -2.47
N GLY A 90 4.60 -7.59 -2.87
CA GLY A 90 4.43 -6.64 -3.97
C GLY A 90 4.16 -7.29 -5.33
N LEU A 91 4.27 -8.61 -5.48
CA LEU A 91 3.91 -9.32 -6.70
C LEU A 91 2.39 -9.54 -6.82
N THR A 92 1.95 -9.89 -8.02
CA THR A 92 0.57 -10.27 -8.29
C THR A 92 0.42 -11.77 -8.49
N PHE A 93 -0.75 -12.29 -8.17
CA PHE A 93 -1.15 -13.68 -8.37
C PHE A 93 -2.28 -13.76 -9.41
N THR A 94 -2.31 -14.82 -10.21
CA THR A 94 -3.52 -15.20 -10.94
C THR A 94 -4.63 -15.56 -9.95
N ALA A 95 -5.90 -15.48 -10.37
CA ALA A 95 -7.02 -15.77 -9.49
C ALA A 95 -6.95 -17.14 -8.77
N PRO A 96 -6.58 -18.26 -9.44
CA PRO A 96 -6.41 -19.54 -8.77
C PRO A 96 -5.27 -19.51 -7.72
N ALA A 97 -4.12 -18.90 -8.06
CA ALA A 97 -2.99 -18.80 -7.14
C ALA A 97 -3.32 -17.91 -5.93
N ALA A 98 -4.01 -16.78 -6.15
CA ALA A 98 -4.46 -15.90 -5.08
C ALA A 98 -5.43 -16.61 -4.11
N ARG A 99 -6.31 -17.48 -4.64
CA ARG A 99 -7.17 -18.32 -3.82
C ARG A 99 -6.37 -19.34 -3.01
N SER A 100 -5.41 -20.00 -3.63
CA SER A 100 -4.56 -20.97 -2.93
C SER A 100 -3.73 -20.31 -1.81
N ALA A 101 -3.27 -19.08 -2.02
CA ALA A 101 -2.57 -18.30 -1.01
C ALA A 101 -3.50 -17.73 0.09
N GLY A 102 -4.82 -17.83 -0.05
CA GLY A 102 -5.77 -17.26 0.90
C GLY A 102 -6.02 -15.76 0.71
N LEU A 103 -5.48 -15.15 -0.34
CA LEU A 103 -5.67 -13.72 -0.62
C LEU A 103 -7.07 -13.41 -1.12
N VAL A 104 -7.74 -14.35 -1.77
CA VAL A 104 -9.15 -14.27 -2.17
C VAL A 104 -9.90 -15.51 -1.74
N ASP A 105 -11.18 -15.36 -1.39
CA ASP A 105 -12.02 -16.47 -0.88
C ASP A 105 -12.49 -17.39 -2.01
N ARG A 106 -12.67 -16.82 -3.19
CA ARG A 106 -13.27 -17.53 -4.31
C ARG A 106 -12.87 -16.95 -5.66
N VAL A 107 -12.86 -17.82 -6.66
CA VAL A 107 -12.83 -17.47 -8.07
C VAL A 107 -14.22 -17.77 -8.63
N ALA A 108 -14.90 -16.76 -9.18
CA ALA A 108 -16.25 -16.85 -9.71
C ALA A 108 -16.53 -15.69 -10.68
N THR A 109 -17.43 -15.92 -11.62
CA THR A 109 -17.97 -14.86 -12.48
C THR A 109 -18.89 -13.92 -11.69
N MET A 110 -19.22 -12.78 -12.28
CA MET A 110 -20.21 -11.85 -11.70
C MET A 110 -21.56 -12.54 -11.53
N ASP A 111 -22.05 -13.24 -12.55
CA ASP A 111 -23.34 -13.93 -12.53
C ASP A 111 -23.40 -15.01 -11.44
N GLU A 112 -22.35 -15.81 -11.28
CA GLU A 112 -22.27 -16.81 -10.21
C GLU A 112 -22.27 -16.13 -8.83
N THR A 113 -21.57 -14.99 -8.71
CA THR A 113 -21.53 -14.22 -7.48
C THR A 113 -22.91 -13.66 -7.14
N LEU A 114 -23.59 -13.04 -8.10
CA LEU A 114 -24.94 -12.48 -7.91
C LEU A 114 -25.96 -13.58 -7.58
N LYS A 115 -25.95 -14.72 -8.31
CA LYS A 115 -26.79 -15.86 -7.99
C LYS A 115 -26.61 -16.34 -6.56
N ARG A 116 -25.36 -16.45 -6.10
CA ARG A 116 -25.07 -16.83 -4.72
C ARG A 116 -25.60 -15.82 -3.71
N LEU A 117 -25.35 -14.52 -3.93
CA LEU A 117 -25.79 -13.46 -3.02
C LEU A 117 -27.32 -13.30 -2.97
N SER A 118 -28.03 -13.73 -4.01
CA SER A 118 -29.49 -13.71 -4.03
C SER A 118 -30.13 -14.82 -3.18
N THR A 119 -29.36 -15.83 -2.76
CA THR A 119 -29.87 -16.88 -1.85
C THR A 119 -29.90 -16.42 -0.39
N PRO A 120 -30.80 -16.94 0.46
CA PRO A 120 -30.83 -16.63 1.90
C PRO A 120 -29.49 -16.95 2.59
N GLN A 121 -28.87 -18.08 2.25
CA GLN A 121 -27.57 -18.51 2.78
C GLN A 121 -26.42 -17.58 2.34
N GLY A 122 -26.47 -17.13 1.09
CA GLY A 122 -25.48 -16.18 0.56
C GLY A 122 -25.56 -14.83 1.26
N ARG A 123 -26.75 -14.32 1.50
CA ARG A 123 -26.98 -13.08 2.26
C ARG A 123 -26.51 -13.20 3.72
N ALA A 124 -26.83 -14.31 4.37
CA ALA A 124 -26.41 -14.58 5.74
C ALA A 124 -24.87 -14.65 5.85
N ALA A 125 -24.18 -15.20 4.84
CA ALA A 125 -22.74 -15.25 4.81
C ALA A 125 -22.09 -13.86 4.68
N VAL A 126 -22.71 -12.94 3.95
CA VAL A 126 -22.23 -11.54 3.83
C VAL A 126 -22.48 -10.79 5.14
N MET A 127 -23.64 -10.99 5.77
CA MET A 127 -23.96 -10.35 7.05
C MET A 127 -23.10 -10.86 8.22
N ARG A 128 -22.57 -12.09 8.14
CA ARG A 128 -21.62 -12.64 9.13
C ARG A 128 -20.20 -12.19 8.93
N ALA A 129 -19.85 -11.70 7.74
CA ALA A 129 -18.59 -10.99 7.49
C ALA A 129 -18.72 -9.56 8.05
N GLU A 130 -19.18 -9.44 9.30
CA GLU A 130 -19.27 -8.17 10.00
C GLU A 130 -17.88 -7.56 10.13
N TYR A 131 -17.87 -6.26 9.92
CA TYR A 131 -16.85 -5.30 10.25
C TYR A 131 -15.92 -5.83 11.36
N VAL A 132 -14.74 -6.27 10.97
CA VAL A 132 -13.66 -6.48 11.91
C VAL A 132 -13.23 -5.07 12.33
N GLU A 133 -13.48 -4.72 13.58
CA GLU A 133 -12.97 -3.46 14.12
C GLU A 133 -11.47 -3.37 13.78
N PRO A 134 -11.01 -2.23 13.23
CA PRO A 134 -9.58 -2.05 13.03
C PRO A 134 -8.89 -2.34 14.35
N VAL A 135 -7.91 -3.24 14.34
CA VAL A 135 -7.08 -3.53 15.50
C VAL A 135 -6.59 -2.19 16.00
N ALA A 136 -6.99 -1.83 17.23
CA ALA A 136 -6.63 -0.55 17.83
C ALA A 136 -5.13 -0.37 17.64
N ASP A 137 -4.74 0.75 17.03
CA ASP A 137 -3.34 1.16 16.94
C ASP A 137 -2.81 1.13 18.39
N ASP A 138 -1.90 0.21 18.67
CA ASP A 138 -1.32 0.00 20.01
C ASP A 138 -0.42 1.18 20.46
N GLY A 139 -0.50 2.30 19.76
CA GLY A 139 0.22 3.54 20.06
C GLY A 139 1.74 3.44 19.81
N GLU A 140 2.21 2.41 19.12
CA GLU A 140 3.63 2.27 18.80
C GLU A 140 4.09 3.36 17.82
N ALA A 141 3.24 3.74 16.86
CA ALA A 141 3.52 4.84 15.94
C ALA A 141 3.65 6.18 16.68
N GLU A 142 2.78 6.45 17.67
CA GLU A 142 2.87 7.66 18.50
C GLU A 142 4.10 7.66 19.41
N ARG A 143 4.50 6.51 19.94
CA ARG A 143 5.71 6.37 20.78
C ARG A 143 6.99 6.56 19.96
N ARG A 144 7.05 6.13 18.70
CA ARG A 144 8.16 6.41 17.79
C ARG A 144 8.27 7.90 17.46
N MET A 145 7.15 8.56 17.17
CA MET A 145 7.15 10.01 16.88
C MET A 145 7.53 10.84 18.11
N ARG A 146 7.16 10.44 19.33
CA ARG A 146 7.61 11.10 20.56
C ARG A 146 9.11 10.94 20.81
N ARG A 147 9.72 9.80 20.45
CA ARG A 147 11.18 9.61 20.57
C ARG A 147 11.98 10.49 19.62
N VAL A 148 11.47 10.74 18.42
CA VAL A 148 12.15 11.64 17.44
C VAL A 148 12.09 13.11 17.89
N ARG A 149 11.05 13.53 18.63
CA ARG A 149 10.94 14.92 19.15
C ARG A 149 11.80 15.21 20.38
N LEU A 150 12.39 14.20 21.01
CA LEU A 150 13.23 14.37 22.21
C LEU A 150 14.74 14.29 21.93
N THR A 151 15.14 14.23 20.66
CA THR A 151 16.56 14.14 20.24
C THR A 151 16.97 15.30 19.32
N VAL A 152 16.29 16.45 19.40
CA VAL A 152 16.70 17.70 18.74
C VAL A 152 16.97 18.76 19.81
#